data_5e39b11e36fec8640484d6cf38dbe09d
#
_entry.id   5e39b11e36fec8640484d6cf38dbe09d
#
_cell.length_a   1.000
_cell.length_b   1.000
_cell.length_c   1.000
_cell.angle_alpha   90.00
_cell.angle_beta   90.00
_cell.angle_gamma   90.00
#
_symmetry.space_group_name_H-M   'P 1'
#
loop_
_entity.id
_entity.type
_entity.pdbx_description
1 polymer ?
#
loop_
_entity_poly.entity_id
_entity_poly.type
_entity_poly.pdbx_seq_one_letter_code
_entity_poly.pdbx_strand_id
1 'polypeptide(L)'
;ADAAAYTVDKVRINPGNFVDSARTFKQLSYTDEEYTAELQKLEERFIPFLNICKEQHTAIRLGVNHGSLSDRIMSRYGDTPEGMVESCMEFLRICRSENFDNVVISIKASNTVVMVRTVRLLIETMESEGMNYPLHLGVTEAGDGEDGRIKSSVGIGTLLADGIGDTIRVSLSEAPEVEIPVACKLVNYITARTGHKPITAP
;
A
#
# COMPACT_ATOMS: atom_id res chain seq x y z
N ALA A 1 -11.81 3.21 -12.35
CA ALA A 1 -10.68 2.31 -12.61
C ALA A 1 -10.81 1.69 -14.01
N ASP A 2 -11.94 1.08 -14.33
CA ASP A 2 -12.15 0.32 -15.57
C ASP A 2 -11.81 1.13 -16.83
N ALA A 3 -12.41 2.31 -17.00
CA ALA A 3 -12.14 3.19 -18.14
C ALA A 3 -10.66 3.60 -18.25
N ALA A 4 -9.97 3.80 -17.13
CA ALA A 4 -8.56 4.14 -17.13
C ALA A 4 -7.68 2.96 -17.57
N ALA A 5 -8.06 1.72 -17.25
CA ALA A 5 -7.30 0.54 -17.60
C ALA A 5 -7.12 0.35 -19.12
N TYR A 6 -7.99 0.92 -19.94
CA TYR A 6 -7.87 0.91 -21.40
C TYR A 6 -6.88 1.95 -21.96
N THR A 7 -6.38 2.88 -21.15
CA THR A 7 -5.63 4.04 -21.65
C THR A 7 -4.33 4.33 -20.93
N VAL A 8 -4.05 3.64 -19.83
CA VAL A 8 -2.84 3.88 -19.03
C VAL A 8 -2.07 2.57 -18.79
N ASP A 9 -0.75 2.68 -18.65
CA ASP A 9 0.10 1.50 -18.36
C ASP A 9 -0.09 0.98 -16.93
N LYS A 10 -0.56 1.82 -16.01
CA LYS A 10 -0.78 1.45 -14.61
C LYS A 10 -1.94 2.23 -13.99
N VAL A 11 -2.87 1.52 -13.40
CA VAL A 11 -4.01 2.08 -12.67
C VAL A 11 -3.87 1.82 -11.16
N ARG A 12 -4.22 2.83 -10.35
CA ARG A 12 -4.30 2.64 -8.89
C ARG A 12 -5.74 2.35 -8.48
N ILE A 13 -5.90 1.34 -7.62
CA ILE A 13 -7.14 1.13 -6.86
C ILE A 13 -6.86 1.23 -5.36
N ASN A 14 -7.88 1.59 -4.59
CA ASN A 14 -7.82 1.57 -3.14
C ASN A 14 -8.71 0.44 -2.63
N PRO A 15 -8.14 -0.61 -2.02
CA PRO A 15 -8.90 -1.71 -1.45
C PRO A 15 -10.07 -1.29 -0.56
N GLY A 16 -9.88 -0.25 0.25
CA GLY A 16 -10.89 0.20 1.19
C GLY A 16 -12.13 0.85 0.58
N ASN A 17 -12.12 1.18 -0.72
CA ASN A 17 -13.27 1.80 -1.41
C ASN A 17 -13.46 1.36 -2.86
N PHE A 18 -12.92 0.22 -3.24
CA PHE A 18 -13.06 -0.27 -4.61
C PHE A 18 -14.43 -0.92 -4.86
N VAL A 19 -14.92 -1.67 -3.89
CA VAL A 19 -16.24 -2.32 -3.89
C VAL A 19 -17.13 -1.70 -2.84
N ASP A 20 -16.60 -1.59 -1.64
CA ASP A 20 -17.28 -0.98 -0.51
C ASP A 20 -17.40 0.54 -0.73
N SER A 21 -18.52 1.14 -0.36
CA SER A 21 -18.59 2.59 -0.23
C SER A 21 -17.67 3.02 0.90
N ALA A 22 -16.79 4.01 0.64
CA ALA A 22 -15.87 4.52 1.64
C ALA A 22 -16.59 4.90 2.93
N ARG A 23 -16.07 4.37 4.06
CA ARG A 23 -16.43 4.71 5.45
C ARG A 23 -17.83 5.31 5.62
N THR A 24 -18.83 4.47 5.52
CA THR A 24 -20.20 4.94 5.75
C THR A 24 -20.60 4.79 7.21
N PHE A 25 -19.84 4.00 7.99
CA PHE A 25 -20.17 3.61 9.37
C PHE A 25 -21.61 3.12 9.54
N LYS A 26 -22.19 2.58 8.46
CA LYS A 26 -23.55 2.08 8.46
C LYS A 26 -23.67 0.74 9.17
N GLN A 27 -22.64 -0.07 9.07
CA GLN A 27 -22.56 -1.36 9.74
C GLN A 27 -21.27 -1.42 10.56
N LEU A 28 -21.43 -1.51 11.89
CA LEU A 28 -20.32 -1.49 12.85
C LEU A 28 -19.84 -2.90 13.24
N SER A 29 -20.60 -3.92 12.87
CA SER A 29 -20.26 -5.33 13.12
C SER A 29 -20.71 -6.19 11.96
N TYR A 30 -19.90 -7.19 11.63
CA TYR A 30 -20.16 -8.19 10.58
C TYR A 30 -20.06 -9.58 11.20
N THR A 31 -21.03 -10.45 10.93
CA THR A 31 -20.91 -11.88 11.21
C THR A 31 -19.94 -12.52 10.21
N ASP A 32 -19.53 -13.77 10.46
CA ASP A 32 -18.64 -14.48 9.53
C ASP A 32 -19.31 -14.73 8.17
N GLU A 33 -20.62 -14.98 8.18
CA GLU A 33 -21.41 -15.16 6.97
C GLU A 33 -21.50 -13.85 6.17
N GLU A 34 -21.77 -12.73 6.82
CA GLU A 34 -21.82 -11.41 6.19
C GLU A 34 -20.46 -11.03 5.62
N TYR A 35 -19.38 -11.27 6.38
CA TYR A 35 -18.01 -11.01 5.92
C TYR A 35 -17.69 -11.82 4.67
N THR A 36 -18.04 -13.11 4.66
CA THR A 36 -17.82 -14.00 3.52
C THR A 36 -18.62 -13.56 2.29
N ALA A 37 -19.87 -13.11 2.50
CA ALA A 37 -20.70 -12.58 1.41
C ALA A 37 -20.10 -11.32 0.78
N GLU A 38 -19.50 -10.44 1.60
CA GLU A 38 -18.81 -9.24 1.08
C GLU A 38 -17.51 -9.60 0.32
N LEU A 39 -16.79 -10.65 0.72
CA LEU A 39 -15.66 -11.18 -0.05
C LEU A 39 -16.09 -11.70 -1.43
N GLN A 40 -17.22 -12.38 -1.51
CA GLN A 40 -17.76 -12.81 -2.80
C GLN A 40 -18.10 -11.63 -3.73
N LYS A 41 -18.70 -10.58 -3.20
CA LYS A 41 -18.95 -9.34 -3.97
C LYS A 41 -17.64 -8.68 -4.43
N LEU A 42 -16.60 -8.75 -3.59
CA LEU A 42 -15.27 -8.28 -3.96
C LEU A 42 -14.74 -9.05 -5.17
N GLU A 43 -14.79 -10.37 -5.16
CA GLU A 43 -14.38 -11.22 -6.27
C GLU A 43 -15.20 -10.92 -7.54
N GLU A 44 -16.53 -10.89 -7.44
CA GLU A 44 -17.43 -10.59 -8.55
C GLU A 44 -17.14 -9.24 -9.22
N ARG A 45 -16.69 -8.25 -8.47
CA ARG A 45 -16.36 -6.91 -8.99
C ARG A 45 -14.91 -6.80 -9.45
N PHE A 46 -13.98 -7.48 -8.78
CA PHE A 46 -12.56 -7.33 -9.03
C PHE A 46 -12.06 -8.20 -10.20
N ILE A 47 -12.57 -9.42 -10.35
CA ILE A 47 -12.17 -10.33 -11.43
C ILE A 47 -12.44 -9.75 -12.82
N PRO A 48 -13.60 -9.15 -13.14
CA PRO A 48 -13.81 -8.48 -14.42
C PRO A 48 -12.81 -7.35 -14.69
N PHE A 49 -12.45 -6.58 -13.66
CA PHE A 49 -11.44 -5.55 -13.77
C PHE A 49 -10.03 -6.12 -14.01
N LEU A 50 -9.66 -7.23 -13.34
CA LEU A 50 -8.41 -7.94 -13.61
C LEU A 50 -8.33 -8.42 -15.06
N ASN A 51 -9.44 -8.92 -15.63
CA ASN A 51 -9.49 -9.37 -17.00
C ASN A 51 -9.23 -8.22 -18.00
N ILE A 52 -9.79 -7.05 -17.76
CA ILE A 52 -9.44 -5.84 -18.54
C ILE A 52 -7.95 -5.54 -18.42
N CYS A 53 -7.39 -5.58 -17.22
CA CYS A 53 -5.96 -5.30 -17.01
C CYS A 53 -5.06 -6.35 -17.69
N LYS A 54 -5.45 -7.63 -17.72
CA LYS A 54 -4.75 -8.69 -18.46
C LYS A 54 -4.75 -8.41 -19.97
N GLU A 55 -5.92 -8.12 -20.54
CA GLU A 55 -6.09 -7.84 -21.97
C GLU A 55 -5.32 -6.60 -22.42
N GLN A 56 -5.30 -5.57 -21.59
CA GLN A 56 -4.63 -4.30 -21.90
C GLN A 56 -3.17 -4.24 -21.44
N HIS A 57 -2.66 -5.29 -20.81
CA HIS A 57 -1.32 -5.32 -20.17
C HIS A 57 -1.11 -4.20 -19.14
N THR A 58 -2.18 -3.75 -18.51
CA THR A 58 -2.16 -2.67 -17.52
C THR A 58 -1.78 -3.19 -16.15
N ALA A 59 -0.76 -2.60 -15.53
CA ALA A 59 -0.38 -2.91 -14.16
C ALA A 59 -1.40 -2.33 -13.15
N ILE A 60 -1.53 -2.99 -11.99
CA ILE A 60 -2.36 -2.50 -10.90
C ILE A 60 -1.47 -2.05 -9.74
N ARG A 61 -1.74 -0.88 -9.18
CA ARG A 61 -1.22 -0.51 -7.87
C ARG A 61 -2.32 -0.62 -6.82
N LEU A 62 -2.17 -1.59 -5.92
CA LEU A 62 -2.99 -1.69 -4.71
C LEU A 62 -2.51 -0.65 -3.70
N GLY A 63 -3.29 0.40 -3.50
CA GLY A 63 -2.90 1.54 -2.66
C GLY A 63 -3.76 1.65 -1.42
N VAL A 64 -3.35 1.00 -0.32
CA VAL A 64 -4.01 1.08 0.98
C VAL A 64 -3.55 2.31 1.74
N ASN A 65 -4.48 3.07 2.27
CA ASN A 65 -4.19 4.21 3.14
C ASN A 65 -4.81 4.00 4.52
N HIS A 66 -4.02 4.28 5.55
CA HIS A 66 -4.56 4.42 6.92
C HIS A 66 -5.70 5.42 6.93
N GLY A 67 -6.76 5.12 7.66
CA GLY A 67 -7.93 5.96 7.69
C GLY A 67 -8.91 5.78 6.51
N SER A 68 -8.65 4.86 5.57
CA SER A 68 -9.47 4.62 4.38
C SER A 68 -9.78 3.13 4.18
N LEU A 69 -9.97 2.40 5.28
CA LEU A 69 -10.35 0.99 5.25
C LEU A 69 -11.88 0.85 5.11
N SER A 70 -12.35 -0.28 4.58
CA SER A 70 -13.77 -0.60 4.50
C SER A 70 -14.37 -0.86 5.87
N ASP A 71 -15.70 -0.64 6.02
CA ASP A 71 -16.40 -0.90 7.28
C ASP A 71 -16.23 -2.35 7.74
N ARG A 72 -16.15 -3.29 6.81
CA ARG A 72 -15.93 -4.71 7.05
C ARG A 72 -14.57 -4.98 7.70
N ILE A 73 -13.49 -4.42 7.15
CA ILE A 73 -12.15 -4.51 7.74
C ILE A 73 -12.10 -3.80 9.11
N MET A 74 -12.69 -2.62 9.19
CA MET A 74 -12.78 -1.84 10.44
C MET A 74 -13.46 -2.61 11.55
N SER A 75 -14.53 -3.36 11.25
CA SER A 75 -15.27 -4.12 12.25
C SER A 75 -14.47 -5.28 12.83
N ARG A 76 -13.61 -5.91 12.04
CA ARG A 76 -12.87 -7.12 12.45
C ARG A 76 -11.46 -6.82 12.95
N TYR A 77 -10.76 -5.89 12.34
CA TYR A 77 -9.35 -5.61 12.60
C TYR A 77 -9.10 -4.18 13.14
N GLY A 78 -10.07 -3.27 13.01
CA GLY A 78 -9.87 -1.86 13.32
C GLY A 78 -8.99 -1.14 12.29
N ASP A 79 -8.68 0.13 12.57
CA ASP A 79 -7.72 0.94 11.77
C ASP A 79 -6.30 0.70 12.29
N THR A 80 -5.83 -0.51 12.12
CA THR A 80 -4.56 -1.04 12.66
C THR A 80 -3.65 -1.50 11.53
N PRO A 81 -2.36 -1.76 11.78
CA PRO A 81 -1.48 -2.42 10.82
C PRO A 81 -2.07 -3.72 10.27
N GLU A 82 -2.66 -4.54 11.12
CA GLU A 82 -3.29 -5.81 10.76
C GLU A 82 -4.47 -5.61 9.81
N GLY A 83 -5.32 -4.61 10.07
CA GLY A 83 -6.43 -4.24 9.19
C GLY A 83 -5.97 -3.73 7.83
N MET A 84 -4.91 -2.92 7.80
CA MET A 84 -4.31 -2.44 6.55
C MET A 84 -3.72 -3.59 5.73
N VAL A 85 -3.03 -4.53 6.39
CA VAL A 85 -2.45 -5.72 5.74
C VAL A 85 -3.56 -6.59 5.18
N GLU A 86 -4.57 -6.95 5.97
CA GLU A 86 -5.65 -7.81 5.50
C GLU A 86 -6.44 -7.17 4.35
N SER A 87 -6.69 -5.86 4.42
CA SER A 87 -7.30 -5.12 3.30
C SER A 87 -6.52 -5.23 2.00
N CYS A 88 -5.21 -5.36 2.05
CA CYS A 88 -4.35 -5.61 0.89
C CYS A 88 -4.36 -7.09 0.47
N MET A 89 -4.21 -7.99 1.44
CA MET A 89 -4.06 -9.43 1.22
C MET A 89 -5.31 -10.06 0.57
N GLU A 90 -6.50 -9.59 0.89
CA GLU A 90 -7.73 -10.05 0.22
C GLU A 90 -7.65 -9.86 -1.30
N PHE A 91 -7.18 -8.71 -1.76
CA PHE A 91 -6.99 -8.43 -3.18
C PHE A 91 -5.84 -9.23 -3.78
N LEU A 92 -4.74 -9.40 -3.05
CA LEU A 92 -3.58 -10.18 -3.52
C LEU A 92 -3.93 -11.66 -3.69
N ARG A 93 -4.72 -12.23 -2.79
CA ARG A 93 -5.20 -13.61 -2.92
C ARG A 93 -6.03 -13.81 -4.18
N ILE A 94 -6.89 -12.84 -4.54
CA ILE A 94 -7.65 -12.86 -5.78
C ILE A 94 -6.71 -12.69 -6.99
N CYS A 95 -5.75 -11.76 -6.95
CA CYS A 95 -4.75 -11.63 -8.02
C CYS A 95 -4.03 -12.95 -8.27
N ARG A 96 -3.61 -13.64 -7.22
CA ARG A 96 -2.92 -14.92 -7.29
C ARG A 96 -3.81 -16.03 -7.85
N SER A 97 -5.06 -16.16 -7.40
CA SER A 97 -6.02 -17.16 -7.93
C SER A 97 -6.30 -16.95 -9.41
N GLU A 98 -6.28 -15.70 -9.85
CA GLU A 98 -6.48 -15.29 -11.24
C GLU A 98 -5.19 -15.30 -12.08
N ASN A 99 -4.04 -15.71 -11.54
CA ASN A 99 -2.73 -15.65 -12.20
C ASN A 99 -2.41 -14.25 -12.74
N PHE A 100 -2.61 -13.22 -11.92
CA PHE A 100 -2.31 -11.83 -12.24
C PHE A 100 -1.19 -11.30 -11.35
N ASP A 101 0.03 -11.20 -11.90
CA ASP A 101 1.24 -10.82 -11.16
C ASP A 101 1.70 -9.38 -11.42
N ASN A 102 1.05 -8.65 -12.35
CA ASN A 102 1.42 -7.27 -12.68
C ASN A 102 0.88 -6.27 -11.62
N VAL A 103 1.32 -6.46 -10.39
CA VAL A 103 0.86 -5.74 -9.20
C VAL A 103 2.01 -5.00 -8.53
N VAL A 104 1.75 -3.79 -8.08
CA VAL A 104 2.59 -3.00 -7.17
C VAL A 104 1.78 -2.66 -5.93
N ILE A 105 2.36 -2.77 -4.75
CA ILE A 105 1.67 -2.47 -3.50
C ILE A 105 2.16 -1.14 -2.93
N SER A 106 1.25 -0.39 -2.35
CA SER A 106 1.57 0.86 -1.67
C SER A 106 0.76 0.97 -0.38
N ILE A 107 1.45 0.90 0.75
CA ILE A 107 0.90 1.16 2.07
C ILE A 107 1.31 2.56 2.50
N LYS A 108 0.35 3.40 2.85
CA LYS A 108 0.61 4.77 3.28
C LYS A 108 -0.15 5.13 4.55
N ALA A 109 0.54 5.83 5.43
CA ALA A 109 -0.04 6.45 6.62
C ALA A 109 0.66 7.81 6.87
N SER A 110 -0.01 8.70 7.59
CA SER A 110 0.60 9.94 8.08
C SER A 110 1.48 9.70 9.31
N ASN A 111 1.19 8.65 10.08
CA ASN A 111 2.04 8.18 11.16
C ASN A 111 3.11 7.24 10.61
N THR A 112 4.37 7.64 10.72
CA THR A 112 5.52 6.90 10.19
C THR A 112 5.72 5.55 10.88
N VAL A 113 5.44 5.45 12.18
CA VAL A 113 5.54 4.18 12.93
C VAL A 113 4.49 3.19 12.45
N VAL A 114 3.25 3.63 12.25
CA VAL A 114 2.17 2.80 11.70
C VAL A 114 2.55 2.32 10.31
N MET A 115 3.03 3.22 9.44
CA MET A 115 3.43 2.87 8.09
C MET A 115 4.53 1.82 8.06
N VAL A 116 5.61 2.01 8.82
CA VAL A 116 6.75 1.08 8.87
C VAL A 116 6.32 -0.29 9.40
N ARG A 117 5.56 -0.32 10.50
CA ARG A 117 5.04 -1.58 11.07
C ARG A 117 4.15 -2.32 10.07
N THR A 118 3.26 -1.60 9.41
CA THR A 118 2.34 -2.20 8.43
C THR A 118 3.09 -2.80 7.25
N VAL A 119 4.09 -2.10 6.71
CA VAL A 119 4.88 -2.61 5.56
C VAL A 119 5.67 -3.85 5.96
N ARG A 120 6.31 -3.87 7.13
CA ARG A 120 7.02 -5.05 7.63
C ARG A 120 6.06 -6.24 7.81
N LEU A 121 4.92 -6.03 8.46
CA LEU A 121 3.90 -7.06 8.65
C LEU A 121 3.35 -7.58 7.31
N LEU A 122 3.17 -6.69 6.33
CA LEU A 122 2.73 -7.08 4.98
C LEU A 122 3.75 -8.02 4.32
N ILE A 123 5.04 -7.73 4.43
CA ILE A 123 6.09 -8.59 3.86
C ILE A 123 6.06 -9.96 4.52
N GLU A 124 6.05 -10.03 5.84
CA GLU A 124 5.96 -11.28 6.60
C GLU A 124 4.73 -12.10 6.19
N THR A 125 3.58 -11.44 6.01
CA THR A 125 2.33 -12.09 5.60
C THR A 125 2.42 -12.58 4.15
N MET A 126 2.92 -11.77 3.22
CA MET A 126 3.12 -12.17 1.83
C MET A 126 4.07 -13.37 1.72
N GLU A 127 5.20 -13.33 2.42
CA GLU A 127 6.19 -14.43 2.43
C GLU A 127 5.58 -15.71 2.97
N SER A 128 4.79 -15.65 4.06
CA SER A 128 4.11 -16.81 4.63
C SER A 128 3.11 -17.45 3.66
N GLU A 129 2.52 -16.66 2.77
CA GLU A 129 1.60 -17.13 1.72
C GLU A 129 2.30 -17.37 0.36
N GLY A 130 3.64 -17.26 0.30
CA GLY A 130 4.42 -17.47 -0.92
C GLY A 130 4.23 -16.41 -2.00
N MET A 131 4.02 -15.17 -1.60
CA MET A 131 3.88 -13.99 -2.46
C MET A 131 5.08 -13.07 -2.31
N ASN A 132 5.45 -12.38 -3.41
CA ASN A 132 6.49 -11.37 -3.42
C ASN A 132 6.18 -10.33 -4.51
N TYR A 133 5.59 -9.21 -4.11
CA TYR A 133 5.22 -8.12 -5.02
C TYR A 133 6.02 -6.85 -4.72
N PRO A 134 6.35 -6.04 -5.75
CA PRO A 134 7.08 -4.79 -5.58
C PRO A 134 6.32 -3.80 -4.69
N LEU A 135 7.09 -3.03 -3.91
CA LEU A 135 6.57 -2.07 -2.95
C LEU A 135 6.88 -0.63 -3.37
N HIS A 136 5.85 0.21 -3.35
CA HIS A 136 5.94 1.64 -3.54
C HIS A 136 5.77 2.36 -2.20
N LEU A 137 6.85 2.92 -1.67
CA LEU A 137 6.87 3.56 -0.36
C LEU A 137 6.47 5.03 -0.41
N GLY A 138 5.82 5.50 0.63
CA GLY A 138 5.51 6.91 0.79
C GLY A 138 4.78 7.21 2.10
N VAL A 139 5.04 8.39 2.66
CA VAL A 139 4.29 8.94 3.78
C VAL A 139 3.20 9.84 3.22
N THR A 140 1.96 9.68 3.70
CA THR A 140 0.84 10.54 3.30
C THR A 140 0.74 11.72 4.26
N GLU A 141 0.36 12.89 3.76
CA GLU A 141 0.21 14.10 4.59
C GLU A 141 1.46 14.40 5.44
N ALA A 142 2.64 14.28 4.83
CA ALA A 142 3.89 14.50 5.56
C ALA A 142 4.03 15.96 6.04
N GLY A 143 3.42 16.91 5.34
CA GLY A 143 3.49 18.33 5.66
C GLY A 143 4.34 19.11 4.66
N ASP A 144 4.70 20.33 5.03
CA ASP A 144 5.53 21.23 4.24
C ASP A 144 6.93 21.40 4.85
N GLY A 145 7.76 22.12 4.14
CA GLY A 145 9.07 22.55 4.62
C GLY A 145 9.92 21.40 5.16
N GLU A 146 10.55 21.67 6.30
CA GLU A 146 11.45 20.74 6.96
C GLU A 146 10.71 19.53 7.58
N ASP A 147 9.52 19.75 8.15
CA ASP A 147 8.73 18.70 8.80
C ASP A 147 8.34 17.61 7.80
N GLY A 148 7.88 17.99 6.62
CA GLY A 148 7.52 17.03 5.56
C GLY A 148 8.73 16.22 5.10
N ARG A 149 9.90 16.85 5.00
CA ARG A 149 11.16 16.19 4.64
C ARG A 149 11.62 15.21 5.72
N ILE A 150 11.54 15.62 6.99
CA ILE A 150 11.91 14.77 8.13
C ILE A 150 10.98 13.56 8.21
N LYS A 151 9.66 13.75 8.17
CA LYS A 151 8.71 12.64 8.21
C LYS A 151 8.91 11.66 7.06
N SER A 152 9.07 12.18 5.83
CA SER A 152 9.34 11.34 4.66
C SER A 152 10.65 10.56 4.81
N SER A 153 11.70 11.22 5.31
CA SER A 153 13.00 10.58 5.53
C SER A 153 12.94 9.50 6.61
N VAL A 154 12.22 9.75 7.70
CA VAL A 154 12.05 8.75 8.77
C VAL A 154 11.25 7.56 8.27
N GLY A 155 10.09 7.77 7.66
CA GLY A 155 9.22 6.67 7.23
C GLY A 155 9.83 5.87 6.08
N ILE A 156 10.17 6.52 4.97
CA ILE A 156 10.73 5.86 3.78
C ILE A 156 12.15 5.37 4.06
N GLY A 157 12.98 6.20 4.70
CA GLY A 157 14.38 5.89 4.97
C GLY A 157 14.56 4.67 5.89
N THR A 158 13.69 4.48 6.88
CA THR A 158 13.71 3.28 7.73
C THR A 158 13.51 2.01 6.89
N LEU A 159 12.51 1.99 6.02
CA LEU A 159 12.24 0.83 5.18
C LEU A 159 13.35 0.58 4.14
N LEU A 160 13.84 1.64 3.50
CA LEU A 160 14.98 1.53 2.58
C LEU A 160 16.25 1.00 3.29
N ALA A 161 16.48 1.38 4.54
CA ALA A 161 17.59 0.87 5.33
C ALA A 161 17.45 -0.63 5.69
N ASP A 162 16.21 -1.12 5.77
CA ASP A 162 15.90 -2.55 5.89
C ASP A 162 16.05 -3.31 4.55
N GLY A 163 16.35 -2.62 3.44
CA GLY A 163 16.37 -3.20 2.09
C GLY A 163 14.98 -3.34 1.46
N ILE A 164 13.97 -2.65 1.99
CA ILE A 164 12.59 -2.72 1.58
C ILE A 164 12.23 -1.51 0.71
N GLY A 165 11.62 -1.78 -0.46
CA GLY A 165 11.06 -0.76 -1.36
C GLY A 165 11.74 -0.71 -2.72
N ASP A 166 10.92 -0.71 -3.77
CA ASP A 166 11.35 -0.71 -5.18
C ASP A 166 11.20 0.69 -5.79
N THR A 167 10.20 1.42 -5.36
CA THR A 167 9.98 2.82 -5.73
C THR A 167 9.51 3.64 -4.54
N ILE A 168 9.76 4.94 -4.59
CA ILE A 168 9.34 5.85 -3.51
C ILE A 168 8.59 7.06 -4.06
N ARG A 169 7.77 7.68 -3.21
CA ARG A 169 7.26 9.04 -3.40
C ARG A 169 7.39 9.83 -2.11
N VAL A 170 8.15 10.91 -2.18
CA VAL A 170 8.07 11.99 -1.19
C VAL A 170 6.84 12.83 -1.51
N SER A 171 6.05 13.21 -0.54
CA SER A 171 4.84 14.03 -0.71
C SER A 171 4.90 15.22 0.23
N LEU A 172 5.04 16.40 -0.35
CA LEU A 172 5.13 17.69 0.36
C LEU A 172 3.95 18.59 -0.02
N SER A 173 3.59 19.50 0.88
CA SER A 173 2.63 20.58 0.59
C SER A 173 3.32 21.76 -0.11
N GLU A 174 4.17 21.46 -1.09
CA GLU A 174 4.97 22.40 -1.86
C GLU A 174 4.78 22.13 -3.38
N ALA A 175 5.46 22.89 -4.24
CA ALA A 175 5.48 22.63 -5.66
C ALA A 175 6.03 21.21 -5.96
N PRO A 176 5.37 20.42 -6.84
CA PRO A 176 5.71 19.00 -7.04
C PRO A 176 7.18 18.74 -7.43
N GLU A 177 7.80 19.66 -8.14
CA GLU A 177 9.20 19.55 -8.56
C GLU A 177 10.18 19.55 -7.40
N VAL A 178 9.79 20.10 -6.22
CA VAL A 178 10.62 20.12 -5.01
C VAL A 178 10.71 18.73 -4.36
N GLU A 179 9.74 17.85 -4.61
CA GLU A 179 9.74 16.48 -4.09
C GLU A 179 10.90 15.64 -4.67
N ILE A 180 11.26 15.87 -5.94
CA ILE A 180 12.26 15.06 -6.67
C ILE A 180 13.66 15.16 -6.05
N PRO A 181 14.24 16.34 -5.81
CA PRO A 181 15.55 16.43 -5.15
C PRO A 181 15.60 15.79 -3.77
N VAL A 182 14.50 15.89 -3.02
CA VAL A 182 14.40 15.28 -1.67
C VAL A 182 14.40 13.76 -1.79
N ALA A 183 13.60 13.20 -2.69
CA ALA A 183 13.54 11.76 -2.95
C ALA A 183 14.91 11.22 -3.40
N CYS A 184 15.55 11.87 -4.37
CA CYS A 184 16.88 11.48 -4.86
C CYS A 184 17.93 11.54 -3.75
N LYS A 185 17.94 12.60 -2.94
CA LYS A 185 18.88 12.75 -1.83
C LYS A 185 18.69 11.63 -0.81
N LEU A 186 17.46 11.27 -0.47
CA LEU A 186 17.15 10.20 0.47
C LEU A 186 17.67 8.84 -0.06
N VAL A 187 17.35 8.49 -1.30
CA VAL A 187 17.79 7.23 -1.92
C VAL A 187 19.33 7.17 -1.95
N ASN A 188 19.98 8.22 -2.44
CA ASN A 188 21.43 8.28 -2.53
C ASN A 188 22.10 8.16 -1.16
N TYR A 189 21.52 8.77 -0.12
CA TYR A 189 22.05 8.66 1.24
C TYR A 189 21.98 7.22 1.77
N ILE A 190 20.88 6.54 1.57
CA ILE A 190 20.73 5.13 1.99
C ILE A 190 21.64 4.22 1.17
N THR A 191 21.67 4.37 -0.16
CA THR A 191 22.50 3.56 -1.06
C THR A 191 24.00 3.71 -0.72
N ALA A 192 24.46 4.92 -0.41
CA ALA A 192 25.84 5.16 -0.01
C ALA A 192 26.23 4.47 1.31
N ARG A 193 25.26 4.04 2.09
CA ARG A 193 25.47 3.32 3.37
C ARG A 193 25.33 1.80 3.23
N THR A 194 25.04 1.30 2.06
CA THR A 194 24.96 -0.15 1.79
C THR A 194 26.28 -0.82 2.16
N GLY A 195 26.21 -1.88 2.97
CA GLY A 195 27.40 -2.60 3.46
C GLY A 195 28.01 -2.05 4.76
N HIS A 196 27.48 -0.98 5.34
CA HIS A 196 27.86 -0.57 6.69
C HIS A 196 27.42 -1.64 7.71
N LYS A 197 28.35 -2.01 8.60
CA LYS A 197 28.00 -2.89 9.72
C LYS A 197 27.04 -2.18 10.67
N PRO A 198 26.02 -2.84 11.20
CA PRO A 198 25.19 -2.29 12.25
C PRO A 198 26.06 -1.87 13.45
N ILE A 199 25.72 -0.74 14.05
CA ILE A 199 26.31 -0.35 15.33
C ILE A 199 25.67 -1.27 16.37
N THR A 200 26.41 -2.22 16.88
CA THR A 200 25.98 -3.02 18.02
C THR A 200 26.15 -2.19 19.28
N ALA A 201 25.09 -2.07 20.07
CA ALA A 201 25.21 -1.48 21.41
C ALA A 201 26.20 -2.31 22.24
N PRO A 202 27.00 -1.65 23.10
CA PRO A 202 27.94 -2.32 24.00
C PRO A 202 27.22 -3.20 25.01
#